data_8c154ab60f8ab166040d0364966c8fb4
#
_entry.id   8c154ab60f8ab166040d0364966c8fb4
#
_cell.length_a   1.000
_cell.length_b   1.000
_cell.length_c   1.000
_cell.angle_alpha   90.00
_cell.angle_beta   90.00
_cell.angle_gamma   90.00
#
_symmetry.space_group_name_H-M   'P 1'
#
loop_
_entity.id
_entity.type
_entity.pdbx_description
1 polymer ?
#
loop_
_entity_poly.entity_id
_entity_poly.type
_entity_poly.pdbx_seq_one_letter_code
_entity_poly.pdbx_strand_id
1 'polypeptide(L)'
;LHASTQDLPCLNELGLKPKILFDTELGGRIAGCERVGLGSLCENLLELQLAKEHSAVDWSTRPLKTEWLNYAALDVDVLIDLRDEVEKLLIAQDKLEWAEQEFAHVLTLDLQPEKSDPWRRTSGMHKLRNRYAFGVVRSLWELRNSYAQTVDVAPGRIFNDETLMEVVNKRPANVDEFAKIILKKTRHQDLPVKNWYETYLAALEL
;
A
#
# COMPACT_ATOMS: atom_id res chain seq x y z
N LEU A 1 -7.99 13.21 10.22
CA LEU A 1 -7.48 12.44 9.08
C LEU A 1 -8.46 12.51 7.91
N HIS A 2 -8.03 12.10 6.74
CA HIS A 2 -8.86 11.89 5.54
C HIS A 2 -8.64 10.48 5.02
N ALA A 3 -9.69 9.70 4.83
CA ALA A 3 -9.59 8.26 4.48
C ALA A 3 -8.71 7.48 5.46
N SER A 4 -8.91 7.66 6.73
CA SER A 4 -8.06 7.24 7.85
C SER A 4 -7.69 5.76 7.87
N THR A 5 -8.51 4.89 7.30
CA THR A 5 -8.21 3.45 7.18
C THR A 5 -6.95 3.15 6.37
N GLN A 6 -6.45 4.11 5.58
CA GLN A 6 -5.20 4.00 4.83
C GLN A 6 -3.99 4.37 5.69
N ASP A 7 -4.13 5.36 6.60
CA ASP A 7 -3.03 5.89 7.41
C ASP A 7 -2.88 5.17 8.76
N LEU A 8 -4.01 4.78 9.37
CA LEU A 8 -4.02 4.15 10.70
C LEU A 8 -3.08 2.94 10.82
N PRO A 9 -2.97 2.03 9.83
CA PRO A 9 -2.02 0.95 9.88
C PRO A 9 -0.57 1.44 10.06
N CYS A 10 -0.14 2.38 9.23
CA CYS A 10 1.22 2.93 9.30
C CYS A 10 1.47 3.72 10.58
N LEU A 11 0.46 4.47 11.06
CA LEU A 11 0.53 5.17 12.35
C LEU A 11 0.69 4.18 13.50
N ASN A 12 -0.05 3.06 13.49
CA ASN A 12 0.05 2.00 14.49
C ASN A 12 1.43 1.35 14.53
N GLU A 13 2.07 1.12 13.37
CA GLU A 13 3.44 0.60 13.28
C GLU A 13 4.45 1.55 13.96
N LEU A 14 4.20 2.86 13.89
CA LEU A 14 5.01 3.87 14.57
C LEU A 14 4.65 4.07 16.06
N GLY A 15 3.69 3.29 16.57
CA GLY A 15 3.20 3.42 17.94
C GLY A 15 2.24 4.60 18.16
N LEU A 16 1.83 5.29 17.10
CA LEU A 16 0.87 6.39 17.13
C LEU A 16 -0.55 5.83 17.06
N LYS A 17 -1.21 5.77 18.21
CA LYS A 17 -2.59 5.25 18.33
C LYS A 17 -3.53 6.39 18.72
N PRO A 18 -4.24 7.00 17.77
CA PRO A 18 -5.20 8.05 18.10
C PRO A 18 -6.33 7.50 18.98
N LYS A 19 -6.72 8.29 19.98
CA LYS A 19 -7.84 7.94 20.88
C LYS A 19 -9.17 8.47 20.37
N ILE A 20 -9.12 9.52 19.56
CA ILE A 20 -10.26 10.18 18.95
C ILE A 20 -9.94 10.35 17.47
N LEU A 21 -10.88 10.07 16.64
CA LEU A 21 -10.78 10.20 15.19
C LEU A 21 -11.91 11.10 14.68
N PHE A 22 -11.58 11.99 13.76
CA PHE A 22 -12.51 12.57 12.80
C PHE A 22 -11.97 12.26 11.41
N ASP A 23 -12.74 11.55 10.61
CA ASP A 23 -12.38 11.21 9.22
C ASP A 23 -13.23 12.04 8.26
N THR A 24 -12.60 12.98 7.57
CA THR A 24 -13.30 13.90 6.67
C THR A 24 -13.87 13.24 5.43
N GLU A 25 -13.28 12.12 4.96
CA GLU A 25 -13.86 11.33 3.87
C GLU A 25 -15.14 10.63 4.35
N LEU A 26 -15.07 9.90 5.45
CA LEU A 26 -16.21 9.18 6.01
C LEU A 26 -17.32 10.14 6.44
N GLY A 27 -16.96 11.25 7.10
CA GLY A 27 -17.92 12.30 7.45
C GLY A 27 -18.61 12.89 6.23
N GLY A 28 -17.87 13.18 5.17
CA GLY A 28 -18.43 13.65 3.90
C GLY A 28 -19.40 12.64 3.26
N ARG A 29 -19.11 11.34 3.34
CA ARG A 29 -20.02 10.27 2.87
C ARG A 29 -21.34 10.27 3.66
N ILE A 30 -21.26 10.35 4.99
CA ILE A 30 -22.43 10.40 5.88
C ILE A 30 -23.24 11.66 5.64
N ALA A 31 -22.58 12.79 5.41
CA ALA A 31 -23.21 14.05 5.04
C ALA A 31 -23.85 14.02 3.63
N GLY A 32 -23.59 12.99 2.82
CA GLY A 32 -24.15 12.84 1.48
C GLY A 32 -23.44 13.64 0.41
N CYS A 33 -22.16 14.00 0.60
CA CYS A 33 -21.35 14.64 -0.43
C CYS A 33 -21.20 13.73 -1.66
N GLU A 34 -21.41 14.25 -2.86
CA GLU A 34 -21.34 13.49 -4.11
C GLU A 34 -19.92 12.94 -4.37
N ARG A 35 -18.89 13.74 -4.05
CA ARG A 35 -17.48 13.39 -4.18
C ARG A 35 -16.79 13.67 -2.85
N VAL A 36 -16.11 12.66 -2.34
CA VAL A 36 -15.52 12.70 -0.98
C VAL A 36 -14.00 12.66 -0.96
N GLY A 37 -13.32 12.59 -2.12
CA GLY A 37 -11.87 12.74 -2.17
C GLY A 37 -11.43 14.12 -1.70
N LEU A 38 -10.25 14.22 -1.06
CA LEU A 38 -9.73 15.42 -0.41
C LEU A 38 -9.86 16.67 -1.30
N GLY A 39 -9.34 16.62 -2.53
CA GLY A 39 -9.42 17.75 -3.45
C GLY A 39 -10.84 18.20 -3.76
N SER A 40 -11.77 17.23 -3.91
CA SER A 40 -13.19 17.57 -4.20
C SER A 40 -13.90 18.17 -3.00
N LEU A 41 -13.62 17.68 -1.78
CA LEU A 41 -14.19 18.27 -0.57
C LEU A 41 -13.61 19.67 -0.32
N CYS A 42 -12.30 19.87 -0.51
CA CYS A 42 -11.69 21.20 -0.38
C CYS A 42 -12.26 22.18 -1.41
N GLU A 43 -12.44 21.76 -2.66
CA GLU A 43 -13.04 22.61 -3.70
C GLU A 43 -14.49 23.01 -3.36
N ASN A 44 -15.28 22.05 -2.88
CA ASN A 44 -16.71 22.26 -2.63
C ASN A 44 -16.99 22.99 -1.30
N LEU A 45 -16.21 22.74 -0.25
CA LEU A 45 -16.51 23.24 1.09
C LEU A 45 -15.61 24.40 1.52
N LEU A 46 -14.38 24.46 0.98
CA LEU A 46 -13.39 25.51 1.32
C LEU A 46 -13.10 26.45 0.15
N GLU A 47 -13.67 26.20 -1.04
CA GLU A 47 -13.36 26.92 -2.29
C GLU A 47 -11.85 26.88 -2.64
N LEU A 48 -11.14 25.86 -2.18
CA LEU A 48 -9.69 25.66 -2.39
C LEU A 48 -9.43 24.59 -3.43
N GLN A 49 -8.58 24.91 -4.42
CA GLN A 49 -8.08 23.94 -5.38
C GLN A 49 -6.73 23.39 -4.96
N LEU A 50 -6.68 22.11 -4.60
CA LEU A 50 -5.42 21.45 -4.27
C LEU A 50 -4.66 21.06 -5.55
N ALA A 51 -3.35 21.29 -5.56
CA ALA A 51 -2.47 20.86 -6.64
C ALA A 51 -2.45 19.32 -6.68
N LYS A 52 -2.66 18.74 -7.88
CA LYS A 52 -2.62 17.27 -8.09
C LYS A 52 -1.22 16.75 -8.42
N GLU A 53 -0.20 17.53 -8.15
CA GLU A 53 1.18 17.20 -8.42
C GLU A 53 1.69 16.20 -7.39
N HIS A 54 2.65 15.36 -7.79
CA HIS A 54 3.39 14.45 -6.91
C HIS A 54 2.65 13.26 -6.26
N SER A 55 1.36 13.02 -6.50
CA SER A 55 0.65 11.85 -5.96
C SER A 55 1.22 10.50 -6.43
N ALA A 56 1.83 10.46 -7.63
CA ALA A 56 2.38 9.24 -8.26
C ALA A 56 3.91 9.14 -8.19
N VAL A 57 4.59 10.01 -7.42
CA VAL A 57 6.05 9.97 -7.29
C VAL A 57 6.51 8.85 -6.36
N ASP A 58 7.79 8.54 -6.42
CA ASP A 58 8.41 7.54 -5.58
C ASP A 58 8.76 8.07 -4.19
N TRP A 59 7.81 8.00 -3.28
CA TRP A 59 7.95 8.42 -1.89
C TRP A 59 8.99 7.65 -1.06
N SER A 60 9.55 6.54 -1.58
CA SER A 60 10.65 5.82 -0.92
C SER A 60 12.03 6.43 -1.21
N THR A 61 12.11 7.41 -2.12
CA THR A 61 13.37 8.10 -2.45
C THR A 61 13.87 8.89 -1.25
N ARG A 62 15.18 8.83 -0.98
CA ARG A 62 15.84 9.61 0.08
C ARG A 62 17.06 10.36 -0.48
N PRO A 63 17.25 11.62 -0.09
CA PRO A 63 16.33 12.50 0.64
C PRO A 63 15.07 12.82 -0.19
N LEU A 64 13.95 13.13 0.48
CA LEU A 64 12.74 13.61 -0.18
C LEU A 64 13.01 15.02 -0.75
N LYS A 65 12.46 15.29 -1.92
CA LYS A 65 12.55 16.62 -2.53
C LYS A 65 11.68 17.63 -1.77
N THR A 66 12.11 18.88 -1.72
CA THR A 66 11.38 19.95 -1.02
C THR A 66 9.94 20.13 -1.55
N GLU A 67 9.76 20.04 -2.86
CA GLU A 67 8.43 20.13 -3.50
C GLU A 67 7.48 19.02 -3.05
N TRP A 68 7.99 17.80 -2.78
CA TRP A 68 7.18 16.69 -2.26
C TRP A 68 6.80 16.90 -0.80
N LEU A 69 7.74 17.44 0.00
CA LEU A 69 7.47 17.80 1.40
C LEU A 69 6.40 18.89 1.47
N ASN A 70 6.49 19.91 0.60
CA ASN A 70 5.48 20.96 0.51
C ASN A 70 4.12 20.41 0.10
N TYR A 71 4.08 19.49 -0.88
CA TYR A 71 2.84 18.82 -1.28
C TYR A 71 2.21 18.06 -0.11
N ALA A 72 3.00 17.23 0.59
CA ALA A 72 2.51 16.48 1.74
C ALA A 72 2.04 17.39 2.91
N ALA A 73 2.69 18.54 3.11
CA ALA A 73 2.28 19.51 4.11
C ALA A 73 0.94 20.16 3.76
N LEU A 74 0.73 20.53 2.49
CA LEU A 74 -0.55 21.09 2.03
C LEU A 74 -1.72 20.12 2.18
N ASP A 75 -1.51 18.82 1.95
CA ASP A 75 -2.56 17.81 2.15
C ASP A 75 -3.01 17.69 3.62
N VAL A 76 -2.14 18.08 4.57
CA VAL A 76 -2.46 18.07 6.01
C VAL A 76 -3.00 19.41 6.49
N ASP A 77 -2.48 20.52 5.97
CA ASP A 77 -2.79 21.89 6.42
C ASP A 77 -4.28 22.22 6.31
N VAL A 78 -4.93 21.75 5.26
CA VAL A 78 -6.37 21.97 5.02
C VAL A 78 -7.31 21.13 5.88
N LEU A 79 -6.80 20.10 6.59
CA LEU A 79 -7.67 19.09 7.22
C LEU A 79 -8.46 19.62 8.40
N ILE A 80 -7.97 20.63 9.11
CA ILE A 80 -8.68 21.21 10.26
C ILE A 80 -9.88 22.01 9.76
N ASP A 81 -9.67 22.89 8.80
CA ASP A 81 -10.74 23.68 8.21
C ASP A 81 -11.79 22.78 7.53
N LEU A 82 -11.33 21.76 6.80
CA LEU A 82 -12.22 20.79 6.16
C LEU A 82 -13.04 20.00 7.19
N ARG A 83 -12.43 19.60 8.30
CA ARG A 83 -13.12 18.95 9.40
C ARG A 83 -14.26 19.82 9.92
N ASP A 84 -13.99 21.12 10.15
CA ASP A 84 -14.98 22.06 10.69
C ASP A 84 -16.17 22.24 9.73
N GLU A 85 -15.94 22.32 8.42
CA GLU A 85 -17.02 22.40 7.44
C GLU A 85 -17.82 21.10 7.33
N VAL A 86 -17.17 19.94 7.34
CA VAL A 86 -17.86 18.64 7.34
C VAL A 86 -18.68 18.47 8.62
N GLU A 87 -18.15 18.87 9.79
CA GLU A 87 -18.88 18.84 11.06
C GLU A 87 -20.15 19.71 11.03
N LYS A 88 -20.05 20.93 10.47
CA LYS A 88 -21.23 21.81 10.27
C LYS A 88 -22.30 21.14 9.42
N LEU A 89 -21.90 20.47 8.32
CA LEU A 89 -22.85 19.74 7.48
C LEU A 89 -23.55 18.61 8.23
N LEU A 90 -22.79 17.86 9.04
CA LEU A 90 -23.31 16.75 9.85
C LEU A 90 -24.28 17.26 10.92
N ILE A 91 -23.96 18.36 11.60
CA ILE A 91 -24.84 19.03 12.58
C ILE A 91 -26.13 19.49 11.91
N ALA A 92 -26.04 20.18 10.78
CA ALA A 92 -27.20 20.72 10.05
C ALA A 92 -28.17 19.62 9.59
N GLN A 93 -27.69 18.37 9.45
CA GLN A 93 -28.49 17.21 9.04
C GLN A 93 -28.83 16.27 10.21
N ASP A 94 -28.51 16.63 11.47
CA ASP A 94 -28.70 15.79 12.66
C ASP A 94 -28.03 14.42 12.55
N LYS A 95 -26.80 14.38 11.95
CA LYS A 95 -26.03 13.16 11.68
C LYS A 95 -24.68 13.10 12.41
N LEU A 96 -24.34 14.11 13.21
CA LEU A 96 -23.03 14.15 13.86
C LEU A 96 -22.81 12.94 14.76
N GLU A 97 -23.79 12.56 15.57
CA GLU A 97 -23.70 11.40 16.44
C GLU A 97 -23.43 10.09 15.67
N TRP A 98 -24.07 9.92 14.52
CA TRP A 98 -23.81 8.75 13.67
C TRP A 98 -22.39 8.74 13.13
N ALA A 99 -21.88 9.90 12.72
CA ALA A 99 -20.50 10.02 12.25
C ALA A 99 -19.51 9.74 13.36
N GLU A 100 -19.73 10.23 14.59
CA GLU A 100 -18.87 9.96 15.74
C GLU A 100 -18.85 8.47 16.10
N GLN A 101 -19.98 7.77 16.03
CA GLN A 101 -20.05 6.33 16.23
C GLN A 101 -19.24 5.58 15.18
N GLU A 102 -19.34 5.94 13.91
CA GLU A 102 -18.55 5.35 12.82
C GLU A 102 -17.06 5.65 12.96
N PHE A 103 -16.67 6.88 13.33
CA PHE A 103 -15.27 7.21 13.59
C PHE A 103 -14.70 6.39 14.76
N ALA A 104 -15.48 6.23 15.84
CA ALA A 104 -15.07 5.39 16.96
C ALA A 104 -14.96 3.93 16.54
N HIS A 105 -15.86 3.43 15.71
CA HIS A 105 -15.82 2.07 15.19
C HIS A 105 -14.55 1.83 14.35
N VAL A 106 -14.15 2.77 13.48
CA VAL A 106 -12.93 2.65 12.67
C VAL A 106 -11.69 2.41 13.55
N LEU A 107 -11.60 3.04 14.73
CA LEU A 107 -10.48 2.84 15.66
C LEU A 107 -10.45 1.43 16.28
N THR A 108 -11.56 0.70 16.24
CA THR A 108 -11.64 -0.68 16.76
C THR A 108 -11.33 -1.74 15.71
N LEU A 109 -11.25 -1.37 14.43
CA LEU A 109 -11.02 -2.31 13.34
C LEU A 109 -9.59 -2.83 13.34
N ASP A 110 -9.43 -4.12 13.10
CA ASP A 110 -8.15 -4.68 12.68
C ASP A 110 -7.93 -4.36 11.20
N LEU A 111 -7.27 -3.24 10.93
CA LEU A 111 -7.02 -2.75 9.58
C LEU A 111 -5.87 -3.48 8.87
N GLN A 112 -5.11 -4.28 9.61
CA GLN A 112 -4.03 -5.12 9.08
C GLN A 112 -4.13 -6.55 9.63
N PRO A 113 -5.24 -7.27 9.37
CA PRO A 113 -5.33 -8.65 9.78
C PRO A 113 -4.17 -9.44 9.16
N GLU A 114 -3.49 -10.24 9.97
CA GLU A 114 -2.47 -11.16 9.45
C GLU A 114 -3.08 -11.98 8.31
N LYS A 115 -2.57 -11.75 7.11
CA LYS A 115 -3.06 -12.47 5.94
C LYS A 115 -2.43 -13.84 5.94
N SER A 116 -3.23 -14.88 6.15
CA SER A 116 -2.76 -16.23 5.87
C SER A 116 -2.36 -16.34 4.39
N ASP A 117 -1.17 -16.88 4.14
CA ASP A 117 -0.65 -17.13 2.79
C ASP A 117 -0.71 -15.90 1.86
N PRO A 118 -0.08 -14.75 2.19
CA PRO A 118 -0.17 -13.54 1.38
C PRO A 118 0.37 -13.74 -0.05
N TRP A 119 1.29 -14.69 -0.25
CA TRP A 119 1.83 -15.09 -1.55
C TRP A 119 0.76 -15.59 -2.53
N ARG A 120 -0.39 -16.10 -2.04
CA ARG A 120 -1.52 -16.55 -2.89
C ARG A 120 -2.17 -15.42 -3.67
N ARG A 121 -1.90 -14.16 -3.29
CA ARG A 121 -2.38 -12.96 -3.99
C ARG A 121 -1.46 -12.49 -5.11
N THR A 122 -0.34 -13.19 -5.33
CA THR A 122 0.58 -12.89 -6.44
C THR A 122 -0.19 -12.86 -7.77
N SER A 123 0.01 -11.79 -8.53
CA SER A 123 -0.68 -11.62 -9.81
C SER A 123 -0.35 -12.78 -10.75
N GLY A 124 -1.36 -13.37 -11.36
CA GLY A 124 -1.20 -14.53 -12.26
C GLY A 124 -1.35 -15.89 -11.58
N MET A 125 -1.49 -15.99 -10.26
CA MET A 125 -1.67 -17.25 -9.53
C MET A 125 -2.82 -18.09 -10.06
N HIS A 126 -3.91 -17.47 -10.48
CA HIS A 126 -5.10 -18.16 -11.02
C HIS A 126 -4.80 -18.99 -12.30
N LYS A 127 -3.67 -18.73 -12.96
CA LYS A 127 -3.22 -19.48 -14.16
C LYS A 127 -2.46 -20.75 -13.81
N LEU A 128 -1.99 -20.89 -12.58
CA LEU A 128 -1.22 -22.05 -12.15
C LEU A 128 -2.13 -23.23 -11.83
N ARG A 129 -1.67 -24.45 -12.16
CA ARG A 129 -2.41 -25.70 -11.93
C ARG A 129 -1.59 -26.76 -11.19
N ASN A 130 -0.30 -26.56 -11.08
CA ASN A 130 0.63 -27.56 -10.58
C ASN A 130 1.10 -27.23 -9.16
N ARG A 131 1.19 -28.23 -8.31
CA ARG A 131 1.64 -28.08 -6.92
C ARG A 131 3.03 -27.46 -6.82
N TYR A 132 3.97 -27.94 -7.64
CA TYR A 132 5.33 -27.37 -7.67
C TYR A 132 5.34 -25.86 -7.99
N ALA A 133 4.44 -25.42 -8.88
CA ALA A 133 4.35 -24.00 -9.24
C ALA A 133 3.96 -23.12 -8.05
N PHE A 134 3.06 -23.62 -7.21
CA PHE A 134 2.70 -22.94 -5.96
C PHE A 134 3.86 -22.92 -4.97
N GLY A 135 4.62 -24.02 -4.84
CA GLY A 135 5.83 -24.09 -4.02
C GLY A 135 6.87 -23.07 -4.45
N VAL A 136 7.18 -23.01 -5.75
CA VAL A 136 8.14 -22.03 -6.31
C VAL A 136 7.68 -20.59 -6.07
N VAL A 137 6.41 -20.28 -6.36
CA VAL A 137 5.89 -18.91 -6.11
C VAL A 137 5.99 -18.56 -4.65
N ARG A 138 5.58 -19.44 -3.74
CA ARG A 138 5.64 -19.21 -2.30
C ARG A 138 7.08 -18.93 -1.85
N SER A 139 8.00 -19.82 -2.15
CA SER A 139 9.40 -19.71 -1.69
C SER A 139 10.08 -18.45 -2.22
N LEU A 140 9.91 -18.15 -3.50
CA LEU A 140 10.50 -16.93 -4.08
C LEU A 140 9.79 -15.66 -3.61
N TRP A 141 8.49 -15.70 -3.35
CA TRP A 141 7.73 -14.57 -2.79
C TRP A 141 8.20 -14.26 -1.36
N GLU A 142 8.31 -15.29 -0.51
CA GLU A 142 8.80 -15.16 0.88
C GLU A 142 10.22 -14.61 0.91
N LEU A 143 11.12 -15.14 0.07
CA LEU A 143 12.50 -14.69 -0.04
C LEU A 143 12.57 -13.23 -0.55
N ARG A 144 11.78 -12.88 -1.57
CA ARG A 144 11.69 -11.51 -2.10
C ARG A 144 11.27 -10.53 -1.01
N ASN A 145 10.21 -10.85 -0.27
CA ASN A 145 9.68 -9.97 0.76
C ASN A 145 10.66 -9.81 1.93
N SER A 146 11.29 -10.90 2.39
CA SER A 146 12.32 -10.84 3.42
C SER A 146 13.51 -9.98 2.97
N TYR A 147 14.01 -10.18 1.76
CA TYR A 147 15.11 -9.39 1.21
C TYR A 147 14.71 -7.91 1.06
N ALA A 148 13.52 -7.62 0.57
CA ALA A 148 13.00 -6.27 0.43
C ALA A 148 12.97 -5.51 1.76
N GLN A 149 12.61 -6.19 2.86
CA GLN A 149 12.67 -5.64 4.21
C GLN A 149 14.11 -5.32 4.64
N THR A 150 15.09 -6.19 4.33
CA THR A 150 16.48 -5.95 4.72
C THR A 150 17.13 -4.77 4.02
N VAL A 151 16.69 -4.48 2.78
CA VAL A 151 17.21 -3.37 1.96
C VAL A 151 16.30 -2.14 1.93
N ASP A 152 15.22 -2.17 2.72
CA ASP A 152 14.23 -1.09 2.85
C ASP A 152 13.68 -0.59 1.51
N VAL A 153 13.23 -1.52 0.67
CA VAL A 153 12.58 -1.20 -0.61
C VAL A 153 11.30 -2.02 -0.82
N ALA A 154 10.37 -1.49 -1.60
CA ALA A 154 9.15 -2.22 -1.94
C ALA A 154 9.47 -3.53 -2.68
N PRO A 155 8.83 -4.69 -2.33
CA PRO A 155 9.13 -5.99 -2.94
C PRO A 155 9.06 -6.00 -4.48
N GLY A 156 8.13 -5.26 -5.08
CA GLY A 156 8.00 -5.12 -6.53
C GLY A 156 9.18 -4.44 -7.23
N ARG A 157 10.08 -3.77 -6.47
CA ARG A 157 11.33 -3.18 -6.98
C ARG A 157 12.48 -4.15 -7.00
N ILE A 158 12.45 -5.17 -6.13
CA ILE A 158 13.38 -6.29 -6.22
C ILE A 158 13.11 -7.02 -7.53
N PHE A 159 11.91 -7.52 -7.72
CA PHE A 159 11.31 -7.93 -8.99
C PHE A 159 9.79 -8.08 -8.82
N ASN A 160 9.06 -7.89 -9.89
CA ASN A 160 7.59 -7.89 -9.85
C ASN A 160 7.00 -9.32 -9.91
N ASP A 161 5.68 -9.42 -9.72
CA ASP A 161 4.96 -10.70 -9.76
C ASP A 161 5.05 -11.38 -11.14
N GLU A 162 5.13 -10.60 -12.23
CA GLU A 162 5.32 -11.14 -13.58
C GLU A 162 6.63 -11.93 -13.71
N THR A 163 7.69 -11.47 -13.04
CA THR A 163 8.98 -12.18 -12.99
C THR A 163 8.86 -13.51 -12.24
N LEU A 164 8.10 -13.55 -11.13
CA LEU A 164 7.80 -14.82 -10.45
C LEU A 164 7.10 -15.81 -11.40
N MET A 165 6.09 -15.33 -12.12
CA MET A 165 5.38 -16.16 -13.09
C MET A 165 6.28 -16.60 -14.25
N GLU A 166 7.22 -15.76 -14.69
CA GLU A 166 8.18 -16.09 -15.75
C GLU A 166 9.11 -17.22 -15.29
N VAL A 167 9.61 -17.21 -14.05
CA VAL A 167 10.41 -18.29 -13.48
C VAL A 167 9.65 -19.62 -13.49
N VAL A 168 8.40 -19.60 -13.02
CA VAL A 168 7.54 -20.81 -12.97
C VAL A 168 7.28 -21.38 -14.36
N ASN A 169 7.04 -20.52 -15.34
CA ASN A 169 6.70 -20.94 -16.70
C ASN A 169 7.94 -21.43 -17.49
N LYS A 170 9.06 -20.73 -17.33
CA LYS A 170 10.29 -21.05 -18.10
C LYS A 170 11.13 -22.19 -17.50
N ARG A 171 10.99 -22.45 -16.20
CA ARG A 171 11.71 -23.51 -15.50
C ARG A 171 13.21 -23.48 -15.77
N PRO A 172 13.95 -22.42 -15.39
CA PRO A 172 15.37 -22.29 -15.67
C PRO A 172 16.15 -23.49 -15.16
N ALA A 173 16.96 -24.09 -16.03
CA ALA A 173 17.73 -25.30 -15.72
C ALA A 173 19.04 -25.01 -14.98
N ASN A 174 19.50 -23.78 -15.01
CA ASN A 174 20.76 -23.36 -14.38
C ASN A 174 20.67 -21.91 -13.86
N VAL A 175 21.68 -21.54 -13.06
CA VAL A 175 21.72 -20.21 -12.42
C VAL A 175 21.76 -19.07 -13.45
N ASP A 176 22.38 -19.28 -14.62
CA ASP A 176 22.50 -18.23 -15.64
C ASP A 176 21.15 -17.93 -16.30
N GLU A 177 20.38 -18.95 -16.59
CA GLU A 177 19.01 -18.80 -17.09
C GLU A 177 18.11 -18.15 -16.05
N PHE A 178 18.22 -18.55 -14.80
CA PHE A 178 17.49 -17.94 -13.69
C PHE A 178 17.87 -16.46 -13.54
N ALA A 179 19.16 -16.14 -13.56
CA ALA A 179 19.67 -14.77 -13.50
C ALA A 179 19.09 -13.89 -14.62
N LYS A 180 19.06 -14.39 -15.86
CA LYS A 180 18.48 -13.66 -17.01
C LYS A 180 17.02 -13.30 -16.80
N ILE A 181 16.25 -14.12 -16.08
CA ILE A 181 14.84 -13.83 -15.79
C ILE A 181 14.75 -12.79 -14.66
N ILE A 182 15.41 -13.05 -13.54
CA ILE A 182 15.29 -12.21 -12.34
C ILE A 182 15.86 -10.81 -12.57
N LEU A 183 17.03 -10.71 -13.22
CA LEU A 183 17.73 -9.44 -13.41
C LEU A 183 17.13 -8.57 -14.54
N LYS A 184 16.29 -9.13 -15.40
CA LYS A 184 15.71 -8.41 -16.55
C LYS A 184 14.90 -7.17 -16.16
N LYS A 185 14.20 -7.24 -15.03
CA LYS A 185 13.29 -6.19 -14.56
C LYS A 185 13.61 -5.65 -13.17
N THR A 186 14.70 -6.13 -12.55
CA THR A 186 15.11 -5.61 -11.25
C THR A 186 15.74 -4.23 -11.40
N ARG A 187 15.50 -3.39 -10.39
CA ARG A 187 16.23 -2.12 -10.22
C ARG A 187 17.31 -2.22 -9.15
N HIS A 188 17.41 -3.38 -8.49
CA HIS A 188 18.38 -3.64 -7.45
C HIS A 188 19.58 -4.41 -8.03
N GLN A 189 20.78 -3.82 -7.96
CA GLN A 189 21.98 -4.36 -8.64
C GLN A 189 22.66 -5.50 -7.88
N ASP A 190 22.50 -5.57 -6.57
CA ASP A 190 23.24 -6.49 -5.67
C ASP A 190 22.39 -7.69 -5.22
N LEU A 191 21.58 -8.25 -6.12
CA LEU A 191 20.80 -9.43 -5.76
C LEU A 191 21.70 -10.66 -5.60
N PRO A 192 21.58 -11.42 -4.50
CA PRO A 192 22.29 -12.66 -4.30
C PRO A 192 21.69 -13.81 -5.13
N VAL A 193 21.79 -13.71 -6.45
CA VAL A 193 21.11 -14.57 -7.43
C VAL A 193 21.36 -16.06 -7.17
N LYS A 194 22.57 -16.44 -6.72
CA LYS A 194 22.92 -17.83 -6.42
C LYS A 194 22.04 -18.39 -5.31
N ASN A 195 21.87 -17.66 -4.21
CA ASN A 195 21.03 -18.08 -3.07
C ASN A 195 19.55 -18.18 -3.49
N TRP A 196 19.12 -17.29 -4.39
CA TRP A 196 17.74 -17.31 -4.92
C TRP A 196 17.50 -18.50 -5.83
N TYR A 197 18.51 -18.89 -6.62
CA TYR A 197 18.44 -20.10 -7.43
C TYR A 197 18.43 -21.37 -6.58
N GLU A 198 19.22 -21.43 -5.50
CA GLU A 198 19.17 -22.52 -4.51
C GLU A 198 17.79 -22.66 -3.87
N THR A 199 17.15 -21.54 -3.49
CA THR A 199 15.77 -21.53 -2.98
C THR A 199 14.78 -22.02 -4.04
N TYR A 200 14.96 -21.62 -5.30
CA TYR A 200 14.14 -22.11 -6.41
C TYR A 200 14.27 -23.62 -6.58
N LEU A 201 15.50 -24.17 -6.56
CA LEU A 201 15.73 -25.62 -6.67
C LEU A 201 15.08 -26.38 -5.51
N ALA A 202 15.26 -25.91 -4.27
CA ALA A 202 14.64 -26.52 -3.10
C ALA A 202 13.10 -26.54 -3.20
N ALA A 203 12.52 -25.50 -3.80
CA ALA A 203 11.07 -25.42 -4.01
C ALA A 203 10.53 -26.37 -5.08
N LEU A 204 11.38 -26.89 -5.98
CA LEU A 204 10.99 -27.91 -6.96
C LEU A 204 10.84 -29.31 -6.36
N GLU A 205 11.44 -29.55 -5.19
CA GLU A 205 11.40 -30.84 -4.48
C GLU A 205 10.16 -30.98 -3.56
N LEU A 206 9.38 -29.89 -3.37
CA LEU A 206 8.17 -29.86 -2.54
C LEU A 206 6.92 -30.32 -3.32
#